data_f2852b6bbe97e41a389aea1243328844
#
_entry.id   f2852b6bbe97e41a389aea1243328844
#
_cell.length_a   1.000
_cell.length_b   1.000
_cell.length_c   1.000
_cell.angle_alpha   90.00
_cell.angle_beta   90.00
_cell.angle_gamma   90.00
#
_symmetry.space_group_name_H-M   'P 1'
#
loop_
_entity.id
_entity.type
_entity.pdbx_description
1 polymer ?
#
loop_
_entity_poly.entity_id
_entity_poly.type
_entity_poly.pdbx_seq_one_letter_code
_entity_poly.pdbx_strand_id
1 'polypeptide(L)'
;MSTLKDPGVRDLLEHPNYAVISTLNANGAIHNTVVWINAEGSDKVAVNSAVGRLWPTNLQRDPRVSVLVFDAGDAYHFLEIRGTATGSLEDADEHINALTKKYTNQDEYPNRQPGEQRIKFVITPEHIRYRGS
;
A
#
# COMPACT_ATOMS: atom_id res chain seq x y z
N MET A 1 -6.05 -17.27 -13.34
CA MET A 1 -5.14 -16.60 -12.42
C MET A 1 -5.29 -15.09 -12.53
N SER A 2 -5.45 -14.41 -11.41
CA SER A 2 -5.65 -12.97 -11.43
C SER A 2 -4.33 -12.22 -11.58
N THR A 3 -4.38 -11.07 -12.25
CA THR A 3 -3.23 -10.18 -12.39
C THR A 3 -3.66 -8.76 -12.02
N LEU A 4 -2.68 -7.88 -11.78
CA LEU A 4 -2.99 -6.47 -11.51
C LEU A 4 -3.53 -5.74 -12.74
N LYS A 5 -3.55 -6.38 -13.90
CA LYS A 5 -4.11 -5.81 -15.14
C LYS A 5 -5.59 -6.10 -15.31
N ASP A 6 -6.15 -7.02 -14.53
CA ASP A 6 -7.57 -7.37 -14.63
C ASP A 6 -8.45 -6.15 -14.31
N PRO A 7 -9.53 -5.91 -15.09
CA PRO A 7 -10.35 -4.69 -14.91
C PRO A 7 -10.92 -4.53 -13.50
N GLY A 8 -11.38 -5.59 -12.86
CA GLY A 8 -11.90 -5.53 -11.49
C GLY A 8 -10.82 -5.20 -10.46
N VAL A 9 -9.60 -5.70 -10.68
CA VAL A 9 -8.46 -5.39 -9.83
C VAL A 9 -8.06 -3.92 -9.98
N ARG A 10 -7.97 -3.43 -11.22
CA ARG A 10 -7.69 -2.02 -11.50
C ARG A 10 -8.73 -1.12 -10.85
N ASP A 11 -10.00 -1.51 -10.93
CA ASP A 11 -11.09 -0.76 -10.33
C ASP A 11 -10.90 -0.59 -8.82
N LEU A 12 -10.54 -1.67 -8.10
CA LEU A 12 -10.25 -1.60 -6.67
C LEU A 12 -9.09 -0.66 -6.36
N LEU A 13 -8.03 -0.67 -7.18
CA LEU A 13 -6.84 0.13 -6.95
C LEU A 13 -7.01 1.60 -7.35
N GLU A 14 -7.88 1.89 -8.30
CA GLU A 14 -8.09 3.26 -8.79
C GLU A 14 -9.05 4.05 -7.91
N HIS A 15 -9.96 3.39 -7.22
CA HIS A 15 -10.87 4.04 -6.28
C HIS A 15 -10.20 4.16 -4.90
N PRO A 16 -10.65 5.12 -4.05
CA PRO A 16 -10.02 5.33 -2.73
C PRO A 16 -10.45 4.29 -1.71
N ASN A 17 -10.16 3.03 -1.99
CA ASN A 17 -10.41 1.92 -1.10
C ASN A 17 -9.25 1.76 -0.11
N TYR A 18 -9.57 1.50 1.15
CA TYR A 18 -8.55 1.28 2.16
C TYR A 18 -7.91 -0.09 1.98
N ALA A 19 -6.68 -0.21 2.45
CA ALA A 19 -5.94 -1.46 2.45
C ALA A 19 -5.44 -1.75 3.86
N VAL A 20 -5.26 -3.03 4.15
CA VAL A 20 -4.58 -3.48 5.37
C VAL A 20 -3.25 -4.05 4.95
N ILE A 21 -2.16 -3.48 5.46
CA ILE A 21 -0.81 -4.00 5.21
C ILE A 21 -0.37 -4.82 6.42
N SER A 22 0.19 -6.01 6.16
CA SER A 22 0.70 -6.92 7.17
C SER A 22 2.21 -7.07 7.02
N THR A 23 2.93 -6.82 8.10
CA THR A 23 4.40 -6.89 8.14
C THR A 23 4.82 -7.70 9.36
N LEU A 24 6.11 -8.05 9.43
CA LEU A 24 6.64 -8.86 10.51
C LEU A 24 7.46 -8.00 11.48
N ASN A 25 7.05 -8.00 12.74
CA ASN A 25 7.82 -7.40 13.83
C ASN A 25 9.14 -8.17 14.02
N ALA A 26 10.08 -7.56 14.73
CA ALA A 26 11.38 -8.17 14.99
C ALA A 26 11.28 -9.54 15.69
N ASN A 27 10.25 -9.74 16.51
CA ASN A 27 10.01 -11.00 17.21
C ASN A 27 9.21 -12.02 16.40
N GLY A 28 8.91 -11.72 15.12
CA GLY A 28 8.15 -12.59 14.25
C GLY A 28 6.62 -12.45 14.35
N ALA A 29 6.12 -11.62 15.25
CA ALA A 29 4.69 -11.36 15.33
C ALA A 29 4.21 -10.59 14.10
N ILE A 30 2.99 -10.86 13.67
CA ILE A 30 2.39 -10.19 12.51
C ILE A 30 1.74 -8.88 12.98
N HIS A 31 2.06 -7.80 12.29
CA HIS A 31 1.53 -6.47 12.57
C HIS A 31 0.67 -5.99 11.39
N ASN A 32 -0.55 -5.50 11.67
CA ASN A 32 -1.48 -4.98 10.67
C ASN A 32 -1.69 -3.49 10.84
N THR A 33 -1.77 -2.76 9.73
CA THR A 33 -2.05 -1.33 9.72
C THR A 33 -2.93 -0.99 8.52
N VAL A 34 -3.89 -0.08 8.70
CA VAL A 34 -4.67 0.47 7.58
C VAL A 34 -3.80 1.50 6.86
N VAL A 35 -3.77 1.41 5.54
CA VAL A 35 -2.97 2.30 4.69
C VAL A 35 -3.75 2.72 3.45
N TRP A 36 -3.27 3.79 2.82
CA TRP A 36 -3.66 4.16 1.46
C TRP A 36 -2.77 3.42 0.48
N ILE A 37 -3.28 3.13 -0.71
CA ILE A 37 -2.57 2.36 -1.72
C ILE A 37 -2.92 2.88 -3.11
N ASN A 38 -1.97 2.78 -4.04
CA ASN A 38 -2.26 2.99 -5.45
C ASN A 38 -1.49 2.00 -6.31
N ALA A 39 -1.87 1.93 -7.57
CA ALA A 39 -1.13 1.15 -8.54
C ALA A 39 0.20 1.83 -8.86
N GLU A 40 1.22 1.03 -9.05
CA GLU A 40 2.54 1.47 -9.52
C GLU A 40 2.78 0.80 -10.87
N GLY A 41 2.50 1.53 -11.95
CA GLY A 41 2.50 0.93 -13.27
C GLY A 41 1.39 -0.11 -13.41
N SER A 42 1.64 -1.14 -14.22
CA SER A 42 0.64 -2.17 -14.54
C SER A 42 0.77 -3.44 -13.70
N ASP A 43 1.86 -3.61 -12.94
CA ASP A 43 2.20 -4.88 -12.31
C ASP A 43 2.65 -4.78 -10.86
N LYS A 44 2.60 -3.59 -10.26
CA LYS A 44 3.00 -3.36 -8.87
C LYS A 44 2.02 -2.42 -8.18
N VAL A 45 2.12 -2.35 -6.86
CA VAL A 45 1.37 -1.38 -6.05
C VAL A 45 2.34 -0.63 -5.14
N ALA A 46 1.90 0.52 -4.63
CA ALA A 46 2.74 1.35 -3.78
C ALA A 46 1.97 1.85 -2.57
N VAL A 47 2.67 1.91 -1.44
CA VAL A 47 2.19 2.44 -0.17
C VAL A 47 3.21 3.43 0.38
N ASN A 48 2.82 4.24 1.35
CA ASN A 48 3.64 5.33 1.84
C ASN A 48 3.52 5.47 3.35
N SER A 49 4.61 5.86 4.01
CA SER A 49 4.63 6.17 5.44
C SER A 49 5.80 7.09 5.75
N ALA A 50 6.16 7.17 7.01
CA ALA A 50 7.30 7.95 7.48
C ALA A 50 8.36 7.04 8.07
N VAL A 51 9.63 7.36 7.81
CA VAL A 51 10.76 6.66 8.39
C VAL A 51 10.66 6.72 9.93
N GLY A 52 10.88 5.60 10.59
CA GLY A 52 10.81 5.48 12.04
C GLY A 52 9.50 4.90 12.57
N ARG A 53 8.45 4.87 11.77
CA ARG A 53 7.20 4.19 12.15
C ARG A 53 7.39 2.67 12.09
N LEU A 54 6.50 1.93 12.77
CA LEU A 54 6.70 0.50 12.98
C LEU A 54 6.70 -0.31 11.68
N TRP A 55 5.67 -0.19 10.85
CA TRP A 55 5.61 -1.04 9.67
C TRP A 55 6.69 -0.71 8.61
N PRO A 56 7.07 0.57 8.37
CA PRO A 56 8.23 0.85 7.51
C PRO A 56 9.52 0.25 8.07
N THR A 57 9.74 0.34 9.38
CA THR A 57 10.90 -0.27 10.02
C THR A 57 10.90 -1.78 9.84
N ASN A 58 9.73 -2.41 9.98
CA ASN A 58 9.59 -3.85 9.73
C ASN A 58 10.00 -4.21 8.31
N LEU A 59 9.54 -3.46 7.29
CA LEU A 59 9.85 -3.74 5.89
C LEU A 59 11.30 -3.47 5.54
N GLN A 60 11.95 -2.52 6.19
CA GLN A 60 13.38 -2.27 5.98
C GLN A 60 14.24 -3.43 6.51
N ARG A 61 13.76 -4.15 7.53
CA ARG A 61 14.43 -5.32 8.07
C ARG A 61 14.05 -6.60 7.34
N ASP A 62 12.77 -6.76 6.98
CA ASP A 62 12.24 -7.97 6.35
C ASP A 62 11.24 -7.53 5.28
N PRO A 63 11.56 -7.73 3.98
CA PRO A 63 10.75 -7.19 2.90
C PRO A 63 9.43 -7.95 2.64
N ARG A 64 9.18 -9.06 3.32
CA ARG A 64 7.96 -9.83 3.13
C ARG A 64 6.75 -9.02 3.55
N VAL A 65 5.70 -9.00 2.71
CA VAL A 65 4.54 -8.15 2.92
C VAL A 65 3.29 -8.83 2.38
N SER A 66 2.17 -8.56 3.03
CA SER A 66 0.85 -8.93 2.54
C SER A 66 -0.06 -7.70 2.59
N VAL A 67 -0.89 -7.52 1.59
CA VAL A 67 -1.83 -6.40 1.52
C VAL A 67 -3.20 -6.93 1.14
N LEU A 68 -4.24 -6.47 1.84
CA LEU A 68 -5.63 -6.75 1.50
C LEU A 68 -6.31 -5.41 1.17
N VAL A 69 -6.79 -5.29 -0.06
CA VAL A 69 -7.56 -4.13 -0.51
C VAL A 69 -9.01 -4.56 -0.68
N PHE A 70 -9.95 -3.82 -0.12
CA PHE A 70 -11.35 -4.18 -0.22
C PHE A 70 -12.21 -2.97 -0.54
N ASP A 71 -13.33 -3.23 -1.25
CA ASP A 71 -14.29 -2.22 -1.63
C ASP A 71 -15.03 -1.76 -0.37
N ALA A 72 -15.08 -0.44 -0.15
CA ALA A 72 -15.76 0.14 1.01
C ALA A 72 -17.26 -0.18 1.04
N GLY A 73 -17.88 -0.37 -0.12
CA GLY A 73 -19.30 -0.71 -0.23
C GLY A 73 -19.61 -2.20 -0.20
N ASP A 74 -18.58 -3.04 -0.40
CA ASP A 74 -18.73 -4.50 -0.42
C ASP A 74 -17.41 -5.15 -0.06
N ALA A 75 -17.23 -5.50 1.20
CA ALA A 75 -15.96 -6.04 1.71
C ALA A 75 -15.60 -7.41 1.09
N TYR A 76 -16.56 -8.09 0.48
CA TYR A 76 -16.29 -9.35 -0.22
C TYR A 76 -15.78 -9.17 -1.64
N HIS A 77 -15.73 -7.93 -2.11
CA HIS A 77 -15.03 -7.54 -3.32
C HIS A 77 -13.62 -7.09 -2.88
N PHE A 78 -12.62 -7.96 -3.04
CA PHE A 78 -11.30 -7.70 -2.47
C PHE A 78 -10.16 -8.26 -3.33
N LEU A 79 -8.97 -7.74 -3.03
CA LEU A 79 -7.71 -8.12 -3.65
C LEU A 79 -6.69 -8.42 -2.54
N GLU A 80 -6.10 -9.60 -2.56
CA GLU A 80 -5.00 -9.96 -1.68
C GLU A 80 -3.71 -10.04 -2.50
N ILE A 81 -2.68 -9.36 -2.03
CA ILE A 81 -1.35 -9.39 -2.64
C ILE A 81 -0.35 -9.85 -1.59
N ARG A 82 0.46 -10.84 -1.91
CA ARG A 82 1.64 -11.20 -1.11
C ARG A 82 2.87 -11.04 -1.99
N GLY A 83 3.93 -10.49 -1.42
CA GLY A 83 5.15 -10.29 -2.18
C GLY A 83 6.25 -9.65 -1.33
N THR A 84 7.09 -8.88 -1.99
CA THR A 84 8.19 -8.19 -1.35
C THR A 84 8.12 -6.70 -1.62
N ALA A 85 8.52 -5.91 -0.61
CA ALA A 85 8.48 -4.45 -0.67
C ALA A 85 9.89 -3.88 -0.79
N THR A 86 10.05 -2.89 -1.66
CA THR A 86 11.29 -2.13 -1.80
C THR A 86 11.02 -0.68 -1.44
N GLY A 87 11.75 -0.17 -0.45
CA GLY A 87 11.59 1.20 0.03
C GLY A 87 12.49 2.18 -0.70
N SER A 88 12.00 3.41 -0.89
CA SER A 88 12.76 4.49 -1.50
C SER A 88 12.33 5.82 -0.90
N LEU A 89 13.30 6.72 -0.72
CA LEU A 89 13.04 8.10 -0.31
C LEU A 89 12.78 9.00 -1.53
N GLU A 90 13.23 8.57 -2.72
CA GLU A 90 12.96 9.30 -3.95
C GLU A 90 11.47 9.29 -4.24
N ASP A 91 10.95 10.39 -4.72
CA ASP A 91 9.54 10.61 -5.07
C ASP A 91 8.54 10.25 -3.96
N ALA A 92 9.00 9.99 -2.73
CA ALA A 92 8.12 9.65 -1.62
C ALA A 92 7.18 10.80 -1.26
N ASP A 93 7.63 12.04 -1.36
CA ASP A 93 6.79 13.22 -1.11
C ASP A 93 5.75 13.40 -2.21
N GLU A 94 6.14 13.24 -3.48
CA GLU A 94 5.19 13.28 -4.60
C GLU A 94 4.16 12.16 -4.47
N HIS A 95 4.58 10.98 -4.05
CA HIS A 95 3.71 9.81 -3.87
C HIS A 95 2.67 10.04 -2.78
N ILE A 96 3.07 10.58 -1.60
CA ILE A 96 2.07 10.84 -0.54
C ILE A 96 1.11 11.94 -0.96
N ASN A 97 1.55 12.91 -1.75
CA ASN A 97 0.66 13.92 -2.29
C ASN A 97 -0.35 13.32 -3.28
N ALA A 98 0.09 12.39 -4.14
CA ALA A 98 -0.80 11.68 -5.06
C ALA A 98 -1.84 10.83 -4.31
N LEU A 99 -1.43 10.14 -3.26
CA LEU A 99 -2.35 9.39 -2.40
C LEU A 99 -3.35 10.33 -1.70
N THR A 100 -2.88 11.47 -1.20
CA THR A 100 -3.73 12.47 -0.57
C THR A 100 -4.80 12.97 -1.54
N LYS A 101 -4.42 13.23 -2.79
CA LYS A 101 -5.36 13.64 -3.83
C LYS A 101 -6.42 12.58 -4.07
N LYS A 102 -5.99 11.32 -4.18
CA LYS A 102 -6.89 10.19 -4.42
C LYS A 102 -7.89 10.00 -3.28
N TYR A 103 -7.44 10.06 -2.03
CA TYR A 103 -8.26 9.70 -0.86
C TYR A 103 -9.02 10.87 -0.25
N THR A 104 -8.49 12.10 -0.35
CA THR A 104 -9.09 13.28 0.31
C THR A 104 -9.38 14.43 -0.63
N ASN A 105 -8.98 14.34 -1.89
CA ASN A 105 -9.11 15.37 -2.92
C ASN A 105 -8.32 16.66 -2.60
N GLN A 106 -7.35 16.58 -1.69
CA GLN A 106 -6.42 17.68 -1.40
C GLN A 106 -5.15 17.50 -2.23
N ASP A 107 -4.49 18.60 -2.59
CA ASP A 107 -3.30 18.54 -3.46
C ASP A 107 -2.04 18.15 -2.69
N GLU A 108 -1.97 18.47 -1.40
CA GLU A 108 -0.79 18.20 -0.58
C GLU A 108 -1.18 17.51 0.72
N TYR A 109 -0.28 16.66 1.21
CA TYR A 109 -0.46 15.96 2.48
C TYR A 109 -0.42 16.96 3.65
N PRO A 110 -1.55 17.15 4.39
CA PRO A 110 -1.64 18.20 5.40
C PRO A 110 -1.04 17.83 6.76
N ASN A 111 -0.78 16.56 7.02
CA ASN A 111 -0.40 16.05 8.35
C ASN A 111 1.11 15.83 8.50
N ARG A 112 1.92 16.45 7.64
CA ARG A 112 3.37 16.34 7.70
C ARG A 112 3.88 16.96 9.00
N GLN A 113 4.70 16.22 9.73
CA GLN A 113 5.31 16.68 10.98
C GLN A 113 6.70 17.29 10.71
N PRO A 114 7.17 18.23 11.56
CA PRO A 114 8.55 18.75 11.42
C PRO A 114 9.58 17.63 11.45
N GLY A 115 10.50 17.65 10.50
CA GLY A 115 11.55 16.63 10.39
C GLY A 115 11.10 15.29 9.85
N GLU A 116 9.82 15.14 9.49
CA GLU A 116 9.30 13.89 8.96
C GLU A 116 9.92 13.60 7.59
N GLN A 117 10.46 12.39 7.44
CA GLN A 117 10.97 11.89 6.18
C GLN A 117 10.02 10.82 5.65
N ARG A 118 9.39 11.08 4.50
CA ARG A 118 8.49 10.12 3.89
C ARG A 118 9.29 9.01 3.22
N ILE A 119 8.67 7.82 3.14
CA ILE A 119 9.23 6.67 2.45
C ILE A 119 8.12 5.99 1.64
N LYS A 120 8.44 5.67 0.39
CA LYS A 120 7.56 4.96 -0.52
C LYS A 120 8.01 3.51 -0.59
N PHE A 121 7.08 2.56 -0.44
CA PHE A 121 7.36 1.15 -0.67
C PHE A 121 6.62 0.70 -1.92
N VAL A 122 7.36 0.14 -2.87
CA VAL A 122 6.79 -0.51 -4.04
C VAL A 122 6.74 -2.00 -3.76
N ILE A 123 5.57 -2.59 -3.91
CA ILE A 123 5.34 -4.01 -3.64
C ILE A 123 5.30 -4.76 -4.97
N THR A 124 6.22 -5.73 -5.10
CA THR A 124 6.28 -6.65 -6.23
C THR A 124 5.49 -7.90 -5.86
N PRO A 125 4.36 -8.16 -6.53
CA PRO A 125 3.53 -9.31 -6.18
C PRO A 125 4.19 -10.63 -6.55
N GLU A 126 4.06 -11.61 -5.65
CA GLU A 126 4.43 -13.01 -5.89
C GLU A 126 3.18 -13.89 -5.92
N HIS A 127 2.09 -13.42 -5.29
CA HIS A 127 0.80 -14.09 -5.25
C HIS A 127 -0.30 -13.04 -5.26
N ILE A 128 -1.30 -13.24 -6.11
CA ILE A 128 -2.47 -12.36 -6.22
C ILE A 128 -3.72 -13.22 -6.15
N ARG A 129 -4.63 -12.84 -5.26
CA ARG A 129 -5.95 -13.45 -5.16
C ARG A 129 -6.99 -12.35 -5.24
N TYR A 130 -7.92 -12.48 -6.20
CA TYR A 130 -8.98 -11.51 -6.41
C TYR A 130 -10.34 -12.17 -6.28
N ARG A 131 -11.26 -11.51 -5.58
CA ARG A 131 -12.67 -11.90 -5.52
C ARG A 131 -13.53 -10.73 -5.99
N GLY A 132 -14.35 -10.96 -7.01
CA GLY A 132 -15.21 -9.95 -7.63
C GLY A 132 -16.61 -9.93 -7.05
N SER A 133 -16.74 -9.86 -5.75
CA SER A 133 -18.01 -9.84 -5.00
C SER A 133 -18.92 -11.03 -5.29
#